data_9635d827a5e0f3e57b26e8b61ade79bc
#
_entry.id   9635d827a5e0f3e57b26e8b61ade79bc
#
_cell.length_a   1.000
_cell.length_b   1.000
_cell.length_c   1.000
_cell.angle_alpha   90.00
_cell.angle_beta   90.00
_cell.angle_gamma   90.00
#
_symmetry.space_group_name_H-M   'P 1'
#
loop_
_entity.id
_entity.type
_entity.pdbx_description
1 polymer ?
#
loop_
_entity_poly.entity_id
_entity_poly.type
_entity_poly.pdbx_seq_one_letter_code
_entity_poly.pdbx_strand_id
1 'polypeptide(L)'
;MSKEERNTYKIESDENLGEVQIADEVVAIIAGLAAMEVEGVSSMAGNATRELIAKLGMKSLSKGVKVDVLEGIVTVSLALNLKYGSSIKDTTLKVQEKVKAAIENMTGLTVADVNIRVAGVAMPEEE
;
A
#
# COMPACT_ATOMS: atom_id res chain seq x y z
N MET A 1 -26.90 4.87 -2.07
CA MET A 1 -25.74 3.98 -2.17
C MET A 1 -25.03 3.87 -0.84
N SER A 2 -24.77 2.67 -0.39
CA SER A 2 -24.09 2.47 0.88
C SER A 2 -22.61 2.85 0.77
N LYS A 3 -22.02 3.15 1.91
CA LYS A 3 -20.59 3.42 2.00
C LYS A 3 -19.75 2.23 1.53
N GLU A 4 -20.23 1.04 1.82
CA GLU A 4 -19.53 -0.19 1.44
C GLU A 4 -19.43 -0.36 -0.06
N GLU A 5 -20.46 0.01 -0.79
CA GLU A 5 -20.45 -0.09 -2.24
C GLU A 5 -19.43 0.84 -2.89
N ARG A 6 -19.16 1.99 -2.26
CA ARG A 6 -18.18 2.93 -2.78
C ARG A 6 -16.75 2.55 -2.47
N ASN A 7 -16.56 1.63 -1.51
CA ASN A 7 -15.23 1.21 -1.08
C ASN A 7 -14.81 -0.15 -1.63
N THR A 8 -15.55 -0.64 -2.62
CA THR A 8 -15.22 -1.91 -3.27
C THR A 8 -15.08 -1.72 -4.77
N TYR A 9 -14.25 -2.54 -5.36
CA TYR A 9 -13.95 -2.49 -6.78
C TYR A 9 -14.15 -3.86 -7.40
N LYS A 10 -14.67 -3.87 -8.60
CA LYS A 10 -14.96 -5.10 -9.32
C LYS A 10 -13.74 -5.54 -10.10
N ILE A 11 -13.39 -6.80 -9.96
CA ILE A 11 -12.34 -7.43 -10.74
C ILE A 11 -13.03 -8.15 -11.90
N GLU A 12 -12.56 -7.89 -13.12
CA GLU A 12 -13.13 -8.53 -14.29
C GLU A 12 -12.89 -10.04 -14.30
N SER A 13 -13.92 -10.77 -14.72
CA SER A 13 -13.84 -12.21 -14.87
C SER A 13 -14.26 -12.59 -16.28
N ASP A 14 -13.44 -13.36 -16.97
CA ASP A 14 -13.72 -13.79 -18.33
C ASP A 14 -14.67 -14.98 -18.41
N GLU A 15 -15.00 -15.58 -17.27
CA GLU A 15 -15.73 -16.85 -17.26
C GLU A 15 -17.19 -16.76 -16.84
N ASN A 16 -17.71 -15.58 -16.61
CA ASN A 16 -19.10 -15.38 -16.23
C ASN A 16 -19.57 -16.21 -15.04
N LEU A 17 -18.67 -16.45 -14.09
CA LEU A 17 -19.00 -17.22 -12.90
C LEU A 17 -19.53 -16.36 -11.76
N GLY A 18 -19.71 -15.08 -12.02
CA GLY A 18 -20.14 -14.12 -11.01
C GLY A 18 -19.17 -12.97 -10.90
N GLU A 19 -19.30 -12.18 -9.87
CA GLU A 19 -18.46 -11.01 -9.64
C GLU A 19 -17.48 -11.24 -8.50
N VAL A 20 -16.28 -10.71 -8.66
CA VAL A 20 -15.33 -10.60 -7.56
C VAL A 20 -15.14 -9.12 -7.28
N GLN A 21 -15.39 -8.74 -6.03
CA GLN A 21 -15.21 -7.36 -5.59
C GLN A 21 -14.09 -7.30 -4.57
N ILE A 22 -13.31 -6.24 -4.61
CA ILE A 22 -12.23 -6.03 -3.67
C ILE A 22 -12.40 -4.68 -2.97
N ALA A 23 -12.31 -4.69 -1.64
CA ALA A 23 -12.41 -3.46 -0.86
C ALA A 23 -11.14 -2.62 -1.03
N ASP A 24 -11.28 -1.29 -1.02
CA ASP A 24 -10.12 -0.42 -1.13
C ASP A 24 -9.15 -0.63 0.03
N GLU A 25 -9.65 -1.01 1.20
CA GLU A 25 -8.80 -1.33 2.34
C GLU A 25 -7.85 -2.50 2.04
N VAL A 26 -8.31 -3.48 1.26
CA VAL A 26 -7.47 -4.60 0.86
C VAL A 26 -6.33 -4.13 -0.04
N VAL A 27 -6.63 -3.25 -0.99
CA VAL A 27 -5.59 -2.68 -1.86
C VAL A 27 -4.59 -1.88 -1.02
N ALA A 28 -5.08 -1.11 -0.05
CA ALA A 28 -4.23 -0.33 0.84
C ALA A 28 -3.31 -1.23 1.67
N ILE A 29 -3.83 -2.35 2.18
CA ILE A 29 -3.03 -3.31 2.94
C ILE A 29 -1.94 -3.92 2.06
N ILE A 30 -2.28 -4.31 0.84
CA ILE A 30 -1.30 -4.86 -0.11
C ILE A 30 -0.18 -3.85 -0.34
N ALA A 31 -0.53 -2.59 -0.57
CA ALA A 31 0.44 -1.53 -0.79
C ALA A 31 1.35 -1.34 0.43
N GLY A 32 0.76 -1.28 1.61
CA GLY A 32 1.52 -1.12 2.85
C GLY A 32 2.47 -2.27 3.12
N LEU A 33 2.02 -3.51 2.92
CA LEU A 33 2.87 -4.69 3.09
C LEU A 33 4.03 -4.68 2.11
N ALA A 34 3.76 -4.37 0.85
CA ALA A 34 4.81 -4.31 -0.17
C ALA A 34 5.85 -3.25 0.17
N ALA A 35 5.40 -2.08 0.62
CA ALA A 35 6.30 -1.01 1.01
C ALA A 35 7.19 -1.42 2.18
N MET A 36 6.63 -2.10 3.16
CA MET A 36 7.37 -2.55 4.34
C MET A 36 8.42 -3.62 4.04
N GLU A 37 8.29 -4.31 2.92
CA GLU A 37 9.28 -5.30 2.51
C GLU A 37 10.54 -4.69 1.91
N VAL A 38 10.51 -3.42 1.53
CA VAL A 38 11.66 -2.78 0.91
C VAL A 38 12.68 -2.41 1.97
N GLU A 39 13.94 -2.80 1.74
CA GLU A 39 15.02 -2.43 2.64
C GLU A 39 15.20 -0.91 2.63
N GLY A 40 15.33 -0.33 3.80
CA GLY A 40 15.40 1.11 3.96
C GLY A 40 14.12 1.73 4.47
N VAL A 41 13.00 1.02 4.36
CA VAL A 41 11.73 1.47 4.93
C VAL A 41 11.67 1.05 6.40
N SER A 42 11.50 2.03 7.29
CA SER A 42 11.42 1.78 8.72
C SER A 42 9.99 1.43 9.14
N SER A 43 9.03 2.23 8.72
CA SER A 43 7.63 2.02 9.09
C SER A 43 6.74 2.81 8.16
N MET A 44 5.45 2.51 8.21
CA MET A 44 4.44 3.37 7.59
C MET A 44 4.18 4.56 8.50
N ALA A 45 3.81 5.70 7.93
CA ALA A 45 3.43 6.85 8.73
C ALA A 45 2.21 6.49 9.58
N GLY A 46 2.10 7.09 10.76
CA GLY A 46 1.05 6.73 11.72
C GLY A 46 1.48 5.62 12.64
N ASN A 47 2.79 5.35 12.71
CA ASN A 47 3.40 4.39 13.64
C ASN A 47 3.04 2.93 13.35
N ALA A 48 2.79 2.59 12.10
CA ALA A 48 2.57 1.20 11.73
C ALA A 48 3.92 0.48 11.62
N THR A 49 4.44 0.03 12.72
CA THR A 49 5.67 -0.76 12.80
C THR A 49 5.31 -2.23 12.67
N ARG A 50 6.33 -3.07 12.46
CA ARG A 50 6.10 -4.51 12.38
C ARG A 50 5.50 -5.07 13.67
N GLU A 51 5.90 -4.51 14.82
CA GLU A 51 5.34 -4.93 16.10
C GLU A 51 3.87 -4.57 16.22
N LEU A 52 3.48 -3.36 15.77
CA LEU A 52 2.09 -2.95 15.79
C LEU A 52 1.25 -3.79 14.84
N ILE A 53 1.79 -4.12 13.68
CA ILE A 53 1.10 -4.98 12.72
C ILE A 53 0.83 -6.33 13.35
N ALA A 54 1.80 -6.89 14.06
CA ALA A 54 1.62 -8.17 14.73
C ALA A 54 0.56 -8.12 15.83
N LYS A 55 0.48 -7.00 16.56
CA LYS A 55 -0.48 -6.83 17.65
C LYS A 55 -1.87 -6.44 17.19
N LEU A 56 -1.95 -5.50 16.27
CA LEU A 56 -3.22 -4.90 15.85
C LEU A 56 -3.76 -5.45 14.54
N GLY A 57 -2.97 -6.28 13.87
CA GLY A 57 -3.36 -6.84 12.59
C GLY A 57 -3.02 -5.92 11.42
N MET A 58 -3.29 -6.42 10.23
CA MET A 58 -2.89 -5.75 8.99
C MET A 58 -3.63 -4.46 8.71
N LYS A 59 -4.76 -4.23 9.37
CA LYS A 59 -5.52 -2.99 9.19
C LYS A 59 -4.71 -1.74 9.52
N SER A 60 -3.74 -1.86 10.42
CA SER A 60 -2.89 -0.73 10.79
C SER A 60 -2.07 -0.22 9.60
N LEU A 61 -1.82 -1.06 8.60
CA LEU A 61 -1.09 -0.67 7.40
C LEU A 61 -1.88 0.29 6.53
N SER A 62 -3.19 0.19 6.54
CA SER A 62 -4.03 1.03 5.68
C SER A 62 -4.06 2.50 6.10
N LYS A 63 -3.66 2.80 7.34
CA LYS A 63 -3.72 4.17 7.86
C LYS A 63 -2.83 5.17 7.11
N GLY A 64 -1.70 4.72 6.61
CA GLY A 64 -0.78 5.58 5.87
C GLY A 64 -0.95 5.50 4.36
N VAL A 65 -2.02 4.88 3.90
CA VAL A 65 -2.22 4.62 2.47
C VAL A 65 -3.58 5.15 2.02
N LYS A 66 -3.57 5.86 0.91
CA LYS A 66 -4.81 6.29 0.24
C LYS A 66 -4.86 5.61 -1.12
N VAL A 67 -6.02 5.06 -1.45
CA VAL A 67 -6.23 4.37 -2.71
C VAL A 67 -7.37 5.04 -3.45
N ASP A 68 -7.16 5.32 -4.72
CA ASP A 68 -8.19 5.85 -5.59
C ASP A 68 -8.24 4.97 -6.83
N VAL A 69 -9.42 4.44 -7.13
CA VAL A 69 -9.61 3.58 -8.29
C VAL A 69 -10.68 4.17 -9.19
N LEU A 70 -10.32 4.35 -10.45
CA LEU A 70 -11.25 4.85 -11.45
C LEU A 70 -11.10 3.99 -12.71
N GLU A 71 -12.18 3.31 -13.05
CA GLU A 71 -12.23 2.46 -14.26
C GLU A 71 -11.10 1.43 -14.31
N GLY A 72 -10.82 0.77 -13.18
CA GLY A 72 -9.80 -0.26 -13.09
C GLY A 72 -8.37 0.27 -12.99
N ILE A 73 -8.20 1.58 -12.93
CA ILE A 73 -6.89 2.21 -12.84
C ILE A 73 -6.71 2.75 -11.42
N VAL A 74 -5.61 2.36 -10.79
CA VAL A 74 -5.34 2.65 -9.39
C VAL A 74 -4.30 3.74 -9.25
N THR A 75 -4.56 4.70 -8.37
CA THR A 75 -3.57 5.65 -7.89
C THR A 75 -3.43 5.41 -6.39
N VAL A 76 -2.20 5.20 -5.94
CA VAL A 76 -1.91 4.93 -4.54
C VAL A 76 -1.02 6.04 -4.00
N SER A 77 -1.33 6.50 -2.80
CA SER A 77 -0.49 7.47 -2.09
C SER A 77 -0.09 6.89 -0.75
N LEU A 78 1.20 6.86 -0.49
CA LEU A 78 1.78 6.27 0.71
C LEU A 78 2.59 7.32 1.47
N ALA A 79 2.49 7.28 2.78
CA ALA A 79 3.38 8.05 3.64
C ALA A 79 4.20 7.07 4.46
N LEU A 80 5.51 7.20 4.43
CA LEU A 80 6.40 6.27 5.15
C LEU A 80 7.53 6.98 5.85
N ASN A 81 8.15 6.23 6.75
CA ASN A 81 9.38 6.65 7.42
C ASN A 81 10.52 5.76 6.90
N LEU A 82 11.64 6.36 6.59
CA LEU A 82 12.81 5.64 6.11
C LEU A 82 13.85 5.53 7.22
N LYS A 83 14.75 4.57 7.07
CA LYS A 83 15.87 4.41 8.00
C LYS A 83 16.93 5.45 7.68
N TYR A 84 17.50 6.05 8.73
CA TYR A 84 18.60 6.99 8.55
C TYR A 84 19.76 6.32 7.80
N GLY A 85 20.31 7.05 6.85
CA GLY A 85 21.39 6.52 6.02
C GLY A 85 20.95 5.88 4.71
N SER A 86 19.66 5.61 4.57
CA SER A 86 19.13 5.06 3.32
C SER A 86 19.05 6.15 2.27
N SER A 87 19.29 5.77 1.01
CA SER A 87 19.08 6.70 -0.08
C SER A 87 17.58 6.89 -0.29
N ILE A 88 17.09 8.10 -0.10
CA ILE A 88 15.68 8.41 -0.28
C ILE A 88 15.25 8.10 -1.71
N LYS A 89 16.04 8.54 -2.68
CA LYS A 89 15.74 8.33 -4.08
C LYS A 89 15.64 6.85 -4.46
N ASP A 90 16.63 6.07 -4.09
CA ASP A 90 16.66 4.66 -4.45
C ASP A 90 15.60 3.86 -3.72
N THR A 91 15.42 4.15 -2.43
CA THR A 91 14.45 3.45 -1.61
C THR A 91 13.02 3.71 -2.09
N THR A 92 12.68 4.97 -2.37
CA THR A 92 11.33 5.30 -2.84
C THR A 92 11.05 4.71 -4.21
N LEU A 93 12.06 4.66 -5.08
CA LEU A 93 11.89 4.02 -6.39
C LEU A 93 11.57 2.54 -6.24
N LYS A 94 12.28 1.85 -5.35
CA LYS A 94 12.01 0.44 -5.09
C LYS A 94 10.62 0.23 -4.49
N VAL A 95 10.18 1.13 -3.62
CA VAL A 95 8.83 1.07 -3.06
C VAL A 95 7.80 1.20 -4.17
N GLN A 96 7.98 2.17 -5.07
CA GLN A 96 7.05 2.36 -6.18
C GLN A 96 6.93 1.09 -7.03
N GLU A 97 8.05 0.49 -7.38
CA GLU A 97 8.06 -0.73 -8.18
C GLU A 97 7.41 -1.90 -7.46
N LYS A 98 7.74 -2.07 -6.19
CA LYS A 98 7.23 -3.19 -5.39
C LYS A 98 5.73 -3.07 -5.16
N VAL A 99 5.26 -1.88 -4.84
CA VAL A 99 3.83 -1.63 -4.61
C VAL A 99 3.04 -1.86 -5.88
N LYS A 100 3.51 -1.32 -6.99
CA LYS A 100 2.84 -1.50 -8.27
C LYS A 100 2.74 -2.99 -8.62
N ALA A 101 3.84 -3.71 -8.53
CA ALA A 101 3.87 -5.12 -8.87
C ALA A 101 2.94 -5.94 -7.97
N ALA A 102 2.95 -5.66 -6.67
CA ALA A 102 2.12 -6.41 -5.72
C ALA A 102 0.64 -6.20 -6.00
N ILE A 103 0.23 -4.96 -6.21
CA ILE A 103 -1.18 -4.68 -6.49
C ILE A 103 -1.62 -5.31 -7.81
N GLU A 104 -0.83 -5.13 -8.86
CA GLU A 104 -1.19 -5.67 -10.18
C GLU A 104 -1.24 -7.19 -10.19
N ASN A 105 -0.28 -7.83 -9.51
CA ASN A 105 -0.24 -9.29 -9.46
C ASN A 105 -1.37 -9.90 -8.63
N MET A 106 -1.75 -9.24 -7.54
CA MET A 106 -2.76 -9.80 -6.65
C MET A 106 -4.18 -9.45 -7.05
N THR A 107 -4.38 -8.31 -7.67
CA THR A 107 -5.75 -7.84 -7.97
C THR A 107 -6.09 -7.81 -9.46
N GLY A 108 -5.09 -7.78 -10.31
CA GLY A 108 -5.30 -7.60 -11.74
C GLY A 108 -5.62 -6.16 -12.14
N LEU A 109 -5.68 -5.24 -11.17
CA LEU A 109 -5.89 -3.84 -11.47
C LEU A 109 -4.62 -3.23 -12.07
N THR A 110 -4.76 -2.15 -12.83
CA THR A 110 -3.62 -1.43 -13.39
C THR A 110 -3.27 -0.27 -12.47
N VAL A 111 -2.02 -0.19 -12.06
CA VAL A 111 -1.56 0.91 -11.21
C VAL A 111 -0.91 1.98 -12.08
N ALA A 112 -1.51 3.17 -12.08
CA ALA A 112 -0.99 4.30 -12.85
C ALA A 112 0.10 5.06 -12.09
N ASP A 113 -0.16 5.35 -10.82
CA ASP A 113 0.76 6.15 -10.01
C ASP A 113 0.90 5.58 -8.61
N VAL A 114 2.12 5.62 -8.11
CA VAL A 114 2.41 5.34 -6.70
C VAL A 114 3.12 6.59 -6.17
N ASN A 115 2.40 7.40 -5.42
CA ASN A 115 2.92 8.65 -4.87
C ASN A 115 3.42 8.39 -3.46
N ILE A 116 4.67 8.78 -3.18
CA ILE A 116 5.29 8.50 -1.90
C ILE A 116 5.67 9.80 -1.22
N ARG A 117 5.26 9.91 0.04
CA ARG A 117 5.69 10.99 0.90
C ARG A 117 6.57 10.40 2.00
N VAL A 118 7.79 10.92 2.12
CA VAL A 118 8.67 10.53 3.21
C VAL A 118 8.34 11.45 4.39
N ALA A 119 7.66 10.88 5.37
CA ALA A 119 7.17 11.65 6.51
C ALA A 119 8.20 11.83 7.61
N GLY A 120 9.18 10.94 7.67
CA GLY A 120 10.23 11.02 8.69
C GLY A 120 11.36 10.06 8.44
N VAL A 121 12.36 10.14 9.29
CA VAL A 121 13.54 9.28 9.24
C VAL A 121 13.77 8.72 10.62
N ALA A 122 13.88 7.40 10.72
CA ALA A 122 14.12 6.72 11.99
C ALA A 122 15.62 6.63 12.25
N MET A 123 16.01 7.02 13.44
CA MET A 123 17.41 6.91 13.87
C MET A 123 17.73 5.45 14.21
N PRO A 124 19.00 5.02 14.02
CA PRO A 124 19.35 3.61 14.24
C PRO A 124 18.99 3.06 15.60
N GLU A 125 19.11 3.87 16.65
CA GLU A 125 18.81 3.41 18.00
C GLU A 125 17.33 3.24 18.31
N GLU A 126 16.46 3.67 17.39
CA GLU A 126 15.02 3.53 17.57
C GLU A 126 14.49 2.23 16.98
N GLU A 127 15.35 1.51 16.34
CA GLU A 127 15.00 0.23 15.79
C GLU A 127 15.23 -0.88 16.79
#